data_827287d152ea5969691eefe72ac0c0d6
#
_entry.id   827287d152ea5969691eefe72ac0c0d6
#
_cell.length_a   1.000
_cell.length_b   1.000
_cell.length_c   1.000
_cell.angle_alpha   90.00
_cell.angle_beta   90.00
_cell.angle_gamma   90.00
#
_symmetry.space_group_name_H-M   'P 1'
#
loop_
_entity.id
_entity.type
_entity.pdbx_description
1 polymer ?
#
loop_
_entity_poly.entity_id
_entity_poly.type
_entity_poly.pdbx_seq_one_letter_code
_entity_poly.pdbx_strand_id
1 'polypeptide(L)'
;MSSIGVGIITCNRPDFFKKCRESIKEEWYDSIVVVNDGKDPIFDSRSPVIQTSGGEGVGKAKNIAIEYLLEQGSDYIILVEDDMLFKDNLFEQYIRAYKETGIHHFMFAYHGPANKAGISRGK
;
A
#
# COMPACT_ATOMS: atom_id res chain seq x y z
N MET A 1 -17.86 -3.27 11.93
CA MET A 1 -16.52 -3.80 11.68
C MET A 1 -15.79 -2.88 10.74
N SER A 2 -14.56 -2.63 11.03
CA SER A 2 -13.77 -1.76 10.17
C SER A 2 -13.13 -2.56 9.04
N SER A 3 -13.14 -2.01 7.84
CA SER A 3 -12.52 -2.65 6.70
C SER A 3 -11.19 -1.98 6.37
N ILE A 4 -10.24 -2.79 5.97
CA ILE A 4 -8.88 -2.36 5.67
C ILE A 4 -8.63 -2.50 4.18
N GLY A 5 -8.22 -1.41 3.55
CA GLY A 5 -7.83 -1.41 2.15
C GLY A 5 -6.34 -1.17 2.02
N VAL A 6 -5.70 -1.95 1.18
CA VAL A 6 -4.26 -1.85 0.95
C VAL A 6 -4.01 -1.47 -0.50
N GLY A 7 -3.21 -0.43 -0.70
CA GLY A 7 -2.80 -0.01 -2.04
C GLY A 7 -1.30 -0.14 -2.20
N ILE A 8 -0.88 -0.93 -3.17
CA ILE A 8 0.54 -1.12 -3.47
C ILE A 8 0.88 -0.32 -4.71
N ILE A 9 1.86 0.55 -4.59
CA ILE A 9 2.33 1.37 -5.70
C ILE A 9 3.63 0.78 -6.20
N THR A 10 3.71 0.52 -7.49
CA THR A 10 4.92 -0.04 -8.07
C THR A 10 5.21 0.62 -9.41
N CYS A 11 6.50 0.65 -9.77
CA CYS A 11 6.94 1.28 -11.00
C CYS A 11 8.25 0.64 -11.45
N ASN A 12 8.18 -0.16 -12.51
CA ASN A 12 9.36 -0.75 -13.16
C ASN A 12 10.24 -1.59 -12.25
N ARG A 13 9.65 -2.21 -11.23
CA ARG A 13 10.39 -3.07 -10.32
C ARG A 13 9.60 -4.35 -10.02
N PRO A 14 9.39 -5.19 -11.04
CA PRO A 14 8.53 -6.36 -10.84
C PRO A 14 9.02 -7.34 -9.78
N ASP A 15 10.34 -7.47 -9.62
CA ASP A 15 10.87 -8.37 -8.59
C ASP A 15 10.58 -7.84 -7.20
N PHE A 16 10.71 -6.54 -7.01
CA PHE A 16 10.40 -5.92 -5.72
C PHE A 16 8.91 -6.07 -5.44
N PHE A 17 8.09 -5.78 -6.44
CA PHE A 17 6.65 -5.91 -6.26
C PHE A 17 6.26 -7.32 -5.86
N LYS A 18 6.83 -8.31 -6.54
CA LYS A 18 6.46 -9.70 -6.26
C LYS A 18 6.76 -10.06 -4.81
N LYS A 19 7.94 -9.70 -4.34
CA LYS A 19 8.33 -10.00 -2.97
C LYS A 19 7.45 -9.25 -1.97
N CYS A 20 7.16 -8.00 -2.25
CA CYS A 20 6.29 -7.19 -1.40
C CYS A 20 4.92 -7.83 -1.33
N ARG A 21 4.32 -8.14 -2.47
CA ARG A 21 2.98 -8.70 -2.50
C ARG A 21 2.89 -10.02 -1.76
N GLU A 22 3.90 -10.87 -1.96
CA GLU A 22 3.91 -12.18 -1.31
C GLU A 22 4.08 -12.09 0.19
N SER A 23 4.64 -11.00 0.69
CA SER A 23 4.82 -10.83 2.12
C SER A 23 3.54 -10.38 2.82
N ILE A 24 2.52 -9.94 2.08
CA ILE A 24 1.26 -9.46 2.65
C ILE A 24 0.25 -10.61 2.63
N LYS A 25 -0.20 -10.99 3.82
CA LYS A 25 -1.14 -12.10 3.93
C LYS A 25 -2.56 -11.64 3.71
N GLU A 26 -3.36 -12.50 3.11
CA GLU A 26 -4.72 -12.12 2.72
C GLU A 26 -5.63 -11.88 3.90
N GLU A 27 -5.34 -12.47 5.03
CA GLU A 27 -6.15 -12.24 6.21
C GLU A 27 -5.91 -10.88 6.85
N TRP A 28 -4.93 -10.12 6.36
CA TRP A 28 -4.59 -8.82 6.93
C TRP A 28 -5.44 -7.69 6.37
N TYR A 29 -6.18 -7.91 5.29
CA TYR A 29 -6.91 -6.84 4.62
C TYR A 29 -8.24 -7.35 4.08
N ASP A 30 -9.12 -6.40 3.78
CA ASP A 30 -10.40 -6.70 3.17
C ASP A 30 -10.42 -6.40 1.67
N SER A 31 -9.68 -5.38 1.26
CA SER A 31 -9.56 -5.01 -0.15
C SER A 31 -8.11 -4.67 -0.45
N ILE A 32 -7.70 -4.95 -1.67
CA ILE A 32 -6.35 -4.63 -2.10
C ILE A 32 -6.39 -4.17 -3.55
N VAL A 33 -5.51 -3.24 -3.89
CA VAL A 33 -5.33 -2.80 -5.27
C VAL A 33 -3.84 -2.56 -5.50
N VAL A 34 -3.41 -2.83 -6.71
CA VAL A 34 -2.05 -2.53 -7.13
C VAL A 34 -2.14 -1.48 -8.21
N VAL A 35 -1.38 -0.39 -8.07
CA VAL A 35 -1.28 0.62 -9.12
C VAL A 35 0.10 0.52 -9.72
N ASN A 36 0.15 0.17 -10.98
CA ASN A 36 1.40 0.04 -11.72
C ASN A 36 1.62 1.30 -12.55
N ASP A 37 2.57 2.12 -12.13
CA ASP A 37 2.92 3.35 -12.83
C ASP A 37 4.15 3.13 -13.71
N GLY A 38 4.56 1.90 -13.90
CA GLY A 38 5.67 1.56 -14.75
C GLY A 38 5.23 1.13 -16.14
N LYS A 39 6.19 0.85 -16.99
CA LYS A 39 5.91 0.43 -18.37
C LYS A 39 5.74 -1.07 -18.48
N ASP A 40 6.38 -1.84 -17.62
CA ASP A 40 6.31 -3.29 -17.68
C ASP A 40 5.02 -3.77 -17.04
N PRO A 41 4.27 -4.64 -17.70
CA PRO A 41 3.02 -5.13 -17.11
C PRO A 41 3.29 -5.95 -15.86
N ILE A 42 2.34 -5.87 -14.95
CA ILE A 42 2.38 -6.64 -13.71
C ILE A 42 1.08 -7.42 -13.61
N PHE A 43 1.20 -8.68 -13.26
CA PHE A 43 0.05 -9.55 -13.09
C PHE A 43 0.06 -10.15 -11.70
N ASP A 44 -1.09 -10.13 -11.06
CA ASP A 44 -1.26 -10.79 -9.78
C ASP A 44 -2.68 -11.33 -9.72
N SER A 45 -2.79 -12.64 -9.62
CA SER A 45 -4.11 -13.28 -9.62
C SER A 45 -4.92 -12.96 -8.37
N ARG A 46 -4.28 -12.41 -7.34
CA ARG A 46 -4.93 -12.13 -6.06
C ARG A 46 -5.30 -10.65 -5.88
N SER A 47 -4.94 -9.80 -6.83
CA SER A 47 -5.12 -8.37 -6.66
C SER A 47 -5.51 -7.73 -7.97
N PRO A 48 -6.49 -6.82 -7.97
CA PRO A 48 -6.71 -5.98 -9.14
C PRO A 48 -5.50 -5.11 -9.40
N VAL A 49 -5.14 -4.96 -10.66
CA VAL A 49 -4.01 -4.12 -11.05
C VAL A 49 -4.53 -3.01 -11.95
N ILE A 50 -4.28 -1.78 -11.55
CA ILE A 50 -4.62 -0.60 -12.34
C ILE A 50 -3.34 -0.12 -13.01
N GLN A 51 -3.37 -0.04 -14.32
CA GLN A 51 -2.22 0.41 -15.10
C GLN A 51 -2.40 1.87 -15.45
N THR A 52 -1.43 2.70 -15.10
CA THR A 52 -1.44 4.09 -15.54
C THR A 52 -0.79 4.18 -16.93
N SER A 53 -0.66 5.38 -17.45
CA SER A 53 0.04 5.58 -18.72
C SER A 53 1.56 5.44 -18.57
N GLY A 54 2.04 5.32 -17.33
CA GLY A 54 3.45 5.15 -17.04
C GLY A 54 4.12 6.46 -16.69
N GLY A 55 4.81 6.47 -15.55
CA GLY A 55 5.57 7.65 -15.17
C GLY A 55 4.74 8.86 -14.77
N GLU A 56 3.52 8.65 -14.30
CA GLU A 56 2.68 9.78 -13.90
C GLU A 56 3.05 10.31 -12.52
N GLY A 57 3.82 9.55 -11.76
CA GLY A 57 4.29 9.99 -10.47
C GLY A 57 3.62 9.29 -9.31
N VAL A 58 4.37 9.21 -8.22
CA VAL A 58 3.92 8.50 -7.03
C VAL A 58 2.65 9.12 -6.44
N GLY A 59 2.59 10.44 -6.41
CA GLY A 59 1.41 11.11 -5.85
C GLY A 59 0.14 10.77 -6.58
N LYS A 60 0.20 10.77 -7.90
CA LYS A 60 -0.98 10.44 -8.69
C LYS A 60 -1.35 8.98 -8.54
N ALA A 61 -0.36 8.09 -8.52
CA ALA A 61 -0.61 6.68 -8.33
C ALA A 61 -1.27 6.42 -6.97
N LYS A 62 -0.82 7.10 -5.93
CA LYS A 62 -1.43 6.96 -4.62
C LYS A 62 -2.88 7.43 -4.61
N ASN A 63 -3.17 8.52 -5.30
CA ASN A 63 -4.54 8.99 -5.39
C ASN A 63 -5.45 7.99 -6.09
N ILE A 64 -4.94 7.35 -7.13
CA ILE A 64 -5.71 6.31 -7.82
C ILE A 64 -6.04 5.16 -6.86
N ALA A 65 -5.05 4.74 -6.08
CA ALA A 65 -5.27 3.67 -5.12
C ALA A 65 -6.30 4.08 -4.07
N ILE A 66 -6.19 5.30 -3.56
CA ILE A 66 -7.12 5.79 -2.55
C ILE A 66 -8.54 5.83 -3.10
N GLU A 67 -8.72 6.34 -4.30
CA GLU A 67 -10.06 6.41 -4.90
C GLU A 67 -10.66 5.03 -5.06
N TYR A 68 -9.87 4.09 -5.54
CA TYR A 68 -10.36 2.72 -5.71
C TYR A 68 -10.80 2.14 -4.37
N LEU A 69 -9.97 2.29 -3.34
CA LEU A 69 -10.26 1.70 -2.05
C LEU A 69 -11.44 2.37 -1.35
N LEU A 70 -11.60 3.67 -1.54
CA LEU A 70 -12.79 4.35 -1.03
C LEU A 70 -14.04 3.81 -1.68
N GLU A 71 -14.01 3.54 -2.98
CA GLU A 71 -15.15 2.98 -3.67
C GLU A 71 -15.46 1.58 -3.18
N GLN A 72 -14.47 0.86 -2.70
CA GLN A 72 -14.68 -0.46 -2.12
C GLN A 72 -15.22 -0.40 -0.69
N GLY A 73 -15.34 0.79 -0.14
CA GLY A 73 -15.85 0.95 1.21
C GLY A 73 -14.83 0.79 2.32
N SER A 74 -13.55 0.97 2.00
CA SER A 74 -12.51 0.83 3.02
C SER A 74 -12.61 1.91 4.07
N ASP A 75 -12.58 1.52 5.33
CA ASP A 75 -12.56 2.46 6.45
C ASP A 75 -11.16 2.94 6.74
N TYR A 76 -10.18 2.09 6.53
CA TYR A 76 -8.76 2.42 6.71
C TYR A 76 -8.03 2.09 5.43
N ILE A 77 -7.17 2.98 5.00
CA ILE A 77 -6.40 2.80 3.77
C ILE A 77 -4.92 2.86 4.12
N ILE A 78 -4.20 1.84 3.71
CA ILE A 78 -2.78 1.74 3.94
C ILE A 78 -2.10 1.67 2.58
N LEU A 79 -1.20 2.62 2.34
CA LEU A 79 -0.45 2.67 1.10
C LEU A 79 0.92 2.08 1.31
N VAL A 80 1.31 1.20 0.41
CA VAL A 80 2.53 0.42 0.51
C VAL A 80 3.35 0.63 -0.74
N GLU A 81 4.64 0.84 -0.58
CA GLU A 81 5.56 0.90 -1.71
C GLU A 81 6.19 -0.46 -1.92
N ASP A 82 6.62 -0.71 -3.15
CA ASP A 82 7.01 -2.04 -3.57
C ASP A 82 8.32 -2.56 -2.99
N ASP A 83 9.05 -1.72 -2.27
CA ASP A 83 10.31 -2.15 -1.63
C ASP A 83 10.10 -2.62 -0.19
N MET A 84 8.85 -2.83 0.23
CA MET A 84 8.55 -3.23 1.59
C MET A 84 8.33 -4.73 1.70
N LEU A 85 8.80 -5.29 2.81
CA LEU A 85 8.54 -6.68 3.15
C LEU A 85 7.92 -6.73 4.54
N PHE A 86 6.84 -7.47 4.66
CA PHE A 86 6.10 -7.55 5.91
C PHE A 86 6.32 -8.91 6.57
N LYS A 87 6.77 -8.92 7.80
CA LYS A 87 6.86 -10.14 8.59
C LYS A 87 5.65 -10.29 9.49
N ASP A 88 5.13 -9.15 9.95
CA ASP A 88 4.02 -9.12 10.88
C ASP A 88 2.91 -8.25 10.32
N ASN A 89 1.74 -8.37 10.92
CA ASN A 89 0.60 -7.56 10.51
C ASN A 89 0.77 -6.14 11.05
N LEU A 90 1.57 -5.35 10.34
CA LEU A 90 1.77 -3.94 10.71
C LEU A 90 0.52 -3.11 10.46
N PHE A 91 -0.36 -3.56 9.58
CA PHE A 91 -1.59 -2.82 9.29
C PHE A 91 -2.44 -2.70 10.55
N GLU A 92 -2.57 -3.78 11.29
CA GLU A 92 -3.34 -3.74 12.52
C GLU A 92 -2.68 -2.82 13.54
N GLN A 93 -1.37 -2.81 13.59
CA GLN A 93 -0.65 -1.94 14.51
C GLN A 93 -0.89 -0.47 14.19
N TYR A 94 -0.90 -0.12 12.92
CA TYR A 94 -1.17 1.26 12.51
C TYR A 94 -2.59 1.67 12.87
N ILE A 95 -3.56 0.79 12.64
CA ILE A 95 -4.94 1.08 12.95
C ILE A 95 -5.13 1.24 14.45
N ARG A 96 -4.47 0.40 15.23
CA ARG A 96 -4.52 0.53 16.68
C ARG A 96 -3.95 1.86 17.14
N ALA A 97 -2.84 2.27 16.55
CA ALA A 97 -2.25 3.57 16.89
C ALA A 97 -3.20 4.71 16.56
N TYR A 98 -3.88 4.63 15.42
CA TYR A 98 -4.87 5.63 15.08
C TYR A 98 -6.00 5.69 16.11
N LYS A 99 -6.49 4.53 16.51
CA LYS A 99 -7.62 4.50 17.46
C LYS A 99 -7.22 5.06 18.82
N GLU A 100 -5.95 4.88 19.21
CA GLU A 100 -5.48 5.39 20.50
C GLU A 100 -5.22 6.88 20.47
N THR A 101 -4.74 7.39 19.34
CA THR A 101 -4.33 8.79 19.26
C THR A 101 -5.36 9.69 18.60
N GLY A 102 -6.27 9.13 17.83
CA GLY A 102 -7.23 9.92 17.07
C GLY A 102 -6.63 10.67 15.91
N ILE A 103 -5.39 10.40 15.56
CA ILE A 103 -4.72 11.11 14.48
C ILE A 103 -4.91 10.36 13.19
N HIS A 104 -5.47 11.04 12.20
CA HIS A 104 -5.66 10.47 10.88
C HIS A 104 -4.35 10.56 10.10
N HIS A 105 -3.82 9.42 9.70
CA HIS A 105 -2.62 9.37 8.92
C HIS A 105 -2.80 8.49 7.73
N PHE A 106 -2.19 8.88 6.63
CA PHE A 106 -1.88 7.93 5.60
C PHE A 106 -0.53 7.38 5.95
N MET A 107 -0.51 6.17 6.40
CA MET A 107 0.72 5.57 6.85
C MET A 107 1.48 5.03 5.68
N PHE A 108 2.70 5.50 5.55
CA PHE A 108 3.60 4.87 4.64
C PHE A 108 4.43 3.98 5.49
N ALA A 109 4.19 2.74 5.39
CA ALA A 109 5.08 1.84 6.05
C ALA A 109 6.19 1.60 5.08
N TYR A 110 7.38 2.00 5.40
CA TYR A 110 8.49 1.52 4.67
C TYR A 110 9.61 1.40 5.64
N HIS A 111 10.42 0.38 5.45
CA HIS A 111 11.36 0.01 6.46
C HIS A 111 12.66 -0.46 5.89
N GLY A 112 13.08 0.13 4.79
CA GLY A 112 14.41 -0.10 4.34
C GLY A 112 15.39 0.55 5.31
N PRO A 113 16.57 0.02 5.47
CA PRO A 113 17.54 0.63 6.38
C PRO A 113 17.84 2.07 6.04
N ALA A 114 17.78 2.43 4.79
CA ALA A 114 18.08 3.79 4.37
C ALA A 114 16.95 4.75 4.67
N ASN A 115 15.78 4.25 5.05
CA ASN A 115 14.60 5.07 5.22
C ASN A 115 14.15 5.22 6.66
N LYS A 116 15.00 4.90 7.58
CA LYS A 116 14.60 4.95 8.98
C LYS A 116 14.11 6.31 9.40
N ALA A 117 14.74 7.33 8.90
CA ALA A 117 14.35 8.68 9.28
C ALA A 117 12.99 9.07 8.74
N GLY A 118 12.57 8.43 7.67
CA GLY A 118 11.30 8.78 7.06
C GLY A 118 10.10 8.26 7.80
N ILE A 119 10.28 7.30 8.64
CA ILE A 119 9.16 6.66 9.31
C ILE A 119 8.39 7.63 10.17
N SER A 120 9.09 8.48 10.86
CA SER A 120 8.47 9.39 11.81
C SER A 120 7.63 10.46 11.12
N ARG A 121 7.70 10.54 9.83
CA ARG A 121 7.00 11.58 9.11
C ARG A 121 5.67 11.14 8.56
N GLY A 122 5.15 10.08 9.04
CA GLY A 122 3.81 9.69 8.66
C GLY A 122 2.75 10.73 8.91
N LYS A 123 3.15 11.85 9.28
CA LYS A 123 2.22 12.93 9.51
C LYS A 123 2.01 13.75 8.24
#